data_8e63e93b12bb070c5c1df5163ca2e19d
#
_entry.id   8e63e93b12bb070c5c1df5163ca2e19d
#
_cell.length_a   1.000
_cell.length_b   1.000
_cell.length_c   1.000
_cell.angle_alpha   90.00
_cell.angle_beta   90.00
_cell.angle_gamma   90.00
#
_symmetry.space_group_name_H-M   'P 1'
#
loop_
_entity.id
_entity.type
_entity.pdbx_description
1 polymer ?
#
loop_
_entity_poly.entity_id
_entity_poly.type
_entity_poly.pdbx_seq_one_letter_code
_entity_poly.pdbx_strand_id
1 'polypeptide(L)'
;MPDLTLEIRRLPKPGKTFELIEAVIDSLKSTGRRGLVSVSLTTPHSRDRDVVSALGLSGWEEFEELNNNVLNDSSIQKRQTDMEELCIKTPTIEVLNVIERGDHILSGKTQFMRRNFLYAKRGDSAGLVETLLEWRNAMPEGKRPTIQRQSSGDLDLVRVTAGFESVNDLMEASADVGSNPAYSQYREQVKRLTNSAIGFNYKIVHLNGG
;
A
#
# COMPACT_ATOMS: atom_id res chain seq x y z
N MET A 1 0.38 -0.50 17.89
CA MET A 1 0.66 -0.89 16.48
C MET A 1 -0.05 0.14 15.61
N PRO A 2 0.44 0.47 14.38
CA PRO A 2 -0.19 1.53 13.60
C PRO A 2 -1.62 1.17 13.20
N ASP A 3 -2.54 2.09 13.41
CA ASP A 3 -3.95 1.95 13.02
C ASP A 3 -4.25 2.65 11.69
N LEU A 4 -3.30 3.50 11.25
CA LEU A 4 -3.35 4.16 9.96
C LEU A 4 -2.10 3.83 9.13
N THR A 5 -2.28 3.90 7.81
CA THR A 5 -1.17 3.94 6.85
C THR A 5 -1.28 5.23 6.04
N LEU A 6 -0.26 6.08 6.14
CA LEU A 6 -0.07 7.19 5.22
C LEU A 6 0.75 6.69 4.04
N GLU A 7 0.18 6.73 2.85
CA GLU A 7 0.85 6.35 1.62
C GLU A 7 1.03 7.55 0.71
N ILE A 8 2.23 7.71 0.17
CA ILE A 8 2.54 8.76 -0.80
C ILE A 8 3.11 8.09 -2.05
N ARG A 9 2.39 8.23 -3.16
CA ARG A 9 2.76 7.70 -4.46
C ARG A 9 3.31 8.82 -5.33
N ARG A 10 4.48 8.59 -5.90
CA ARG A 10 5.22 9.53 -6.74
C ARG A 10 5.52 8.91 -8.09
N LEU A 11 5.32 9.67 -9.15
CA LEU A 11 5.65 9.27 -10.50
C LEU A 11 6.91 10.03 -10.96
N PRO A 12 8.08 9.36 -11.07
CA PRO A 12 9.33 10.02 -11.40
C PRO A 12 9.34 10.54 -12.83
N LYS A 13 10.05 11.64 -13.07
CA LYS A 13 10.43 12.07 -14.43
C LYS A 13 11.32 11.02 -15.09
N PRO A 14 11.31 10.91 -16.43
CA PRO A 14 12.21 10.02 -17.15
C PRO A 14 13.67 10.24 -16.72
N GLY A 15 14.36 9.14 -16.36
CA GLY A 15 15.74 9.15 -15.88
C GLY A 15 15.93 9.56 -14.41
N LYS A 16 14.86 9.92 -13.68
CA LYS A 16 14.93 10.36 -12.28
C LYS A 16 14.49 9.31 -11.25
N THR A 17 14.19 8.09 -11.70
CA THR A 17 13.64 7.05 -10.81
C THR A 17 14.56 6.73 -9.63
N PHE A 18 15.86 6.53 -9.86
CA PHE A 18 16.80 6.14 -8.79
C PHE A 18 17.08 7.29 -7.84
N GLU A 19 17.24 8.51 -8.36
CA GLU A 19 17.40 9.72 -7.56
C GLU A 19 16.18 9.95 -6.64
N LEU A 20 14.98 9.76 -7.17
CA LEU A 20 13.75 9.86 -6.38
C LEU A 20 13.68 8.76 -5.30
N ILE A 21 14.06 7.51 -5.61
CA ILE A 21 14.08 6.42 -4.63
C ILE A 21 14.99 6.78 -3.45
N GLU A 22 16.21 7.25 -3.71
CA GLU A 22 17.16 7.65 -2.67
C GLU A 22 16.61 8.79 -1.82
N ALA A 23 16.07 9.84 -2.44
CA ALA A 23 15.47 10.97 -1.74
C ALA A 23 14.29 10.55 -0.84
N VAL A 24 13.44 9.63 -1.33
CA VAL A 24 12.29 9.11 -0.57
C VAL A 24 12.75 8.22 0.59
N ILE A 25 13.79 7.40 0.41
CA ILE A 25 14.39 6.59 1.48
C ILE A 25 14.96 7.50 2.58
N ASP A 26 15.70 8.53 2.21
CA ASP A 26 16.32 9.45 3.18
C ASP A 26 15.24 10.26 3.91
N SER A 27 14.19 10.67 3.20
CA SER A 27 13.02 11.31 3.81
C SER A 27 12.35 10.36 4.82
N LEU A 28 12.13 9.10 4.49
CA LEU A 28 11.53 8.12 5.40
C LEU A 28 12.41 7.90 6.64
N LYS A 29 13.72 7.70 6.45
CA LYS A 29 14.68 7.52 7.55
C LYS A 29 14.65 8.71 8.52
N SER A 30 14.57 9.95 7.99
CA SER A 30 14.56 11.16 8.81
C SER A 30 13.33 11.27 9.71
N THR A 31 12.24 10.55 9.42
CA THR A 31 11.06 10.53 10.29
C THR A 31 11.26 9.69 11.55
N GLY A 32 12.21 8.75 11.56
CA GLY A 32 12.37 7.74 12.61
C GLY A 32 11.17 6.78 12.74
N ARG A 33 10.18 6.91 11.86
CA ARG A 33 8.94 6.13 11.91
C ARG A 33 9.05 4.81 11.16
N ARG A 34 8.22 3.87 11.57
CA ARG A 34 8.07 2.60 10.87
C ARG A 34 7.44 2.80 9.50
N GLY A 35 8.06 2.22 8.48
CA GLY A 35 7.54 2.37 7.13
C GLY A 35 8.36 1.63 6.10
N LEU A 36 7.98 1.79 4.83
CA LEU A 36 8.67 1.18 3.69
C LEU A 36 8.68 2.09 2.48
N VAL A 37 9.65 1.86 1.60
CA VAL A 37 9.68 2.38 0.23
C VAL A 37 9.62 1.20 -0.73
N SER A 38 8.75 1.29 -1.72
CA SER A 38 8.56 0.26 -2.73
C SER A 38 8.43 0.86 -4.13
N VAL A 39 8.77 0.05 -5.13
CA VAL A 39 8.72 0.43 -6.55
C VAL A 39 7.85 -0.58 -7.29
N SER A 40 6.95 -0.13 -8.16
CA SER A 40 6.13 -1.02 -8.95
C SER A 40 6.98 -1.89 -9.89
N LEU A 41 6.71 -3.20 -9.89
CA LEU A 41 7.33 -4.16 -10.81
C LEU A 41 6.61 -4.18 -12.16
N THR A 42 5.28 -4.03 -12.09
CA THR A 42 4.41 -4.10 -13.25
C THR A 42 3.52 -2.87 -13.29
N THR A 43 3.59 -2.15 -14.38
CA THR A 43 2.74 -0.98 -14.63
C THR A 43 1.93 -1.28 -15.89
N PRO A 44 0.68 -1.82 -15.75
CA PRO A 44 -0.09 -2.28 -16.91
C PRO A 44 -0.33 -1.23 -17.96
N HIS A 45 -0.33 0.05 -17.59
CA HIS A 45 -0.66 1.16 -18.49
C HIS A 45 0.23 2.39 -18.31
N SER A 46 1.25 2.34 -17.46
CA SER A 46 2.18 3.45 -17.28
C SER A 46 3.57 3.07 -17.79
N ARG A 47 4.23 4.04 -18.39
CA ARG A 47 5.60 3.91 -18.89
C ARG A 47 6.64 4.04 -17.77
N ASP A 48 6.22 4.46 -16.59
CA ASP A 48 7.10 4.81 -15.49
C ASP A 48 6.75 4.00 -14.24
N ARG A 49 7.78 3.72 -13.44
CA ARG A 49 7.64 2.97 -12.20
C ARG A 49 7.27 3.91 -11.07
N ASP A 50 6.12 3.70 -10.45
CA ASP A 50 5.74 4.42 -9.23
C ASP A 50 6.75 4.14 -8.11
N VAL A 51 7.15 5.20 -7.41
CA VAL A 51 7.87 5.15 -6.14
C VAL A 51 6.86 5.44 -5.04
N VAL A 52 6.67 4.48 -4.15
CA VAL A 52 5.64 4.55 -3.12
C VAL A 52 6.28 4.44 -1.75
N SER A 53 6.08 5.44 -0.90
CA SER A 53 6.39 5.36 0.52
C SER A 53 5.11 5.12 1.32
N ALA A 54 5.20 4.25 2.34
CA ALA A 54 4.11 3.98 3.26
C ALA A 54 4.64 4.10 4.69
N LEU A 55 4.00 4.92 5.52
CA LEU A 55 4.28 5.09 6.93
C LEU A 55 3.13 4.52 7.75
N GLY A 56 3.46 3.77 8.81
CA GLY A 56 2.51 3.35 9.81
C GLY A 56 2.38 4.42 10.89
N LEU A 57 1.16 4.84 11.18
CA LEU A 57 0.84 5.79 12.24
C LEU A 57 -0.05 5.13 13.29
N SER A 58 0.12 5.48 14.56
CA SER A 58 -0.62 4.90 15.69
C SER A 58 -2.08 5.39 15.73
N GLY A 59 -2.39 6.51 15.09
CA GLY A 59 -3.73 7.08 15.05
C GLY A 59 -3.75 8.47 14.42
N TRP A 60 -4.90 9.13 14.55
CA TRP A 60 -5.14 10.46 13.97
C TRP A 60 -4.34 11.57 14.65
N GLU A 61 -4.01 11.43 15.93
CA GLU A 61 -3.16 12.40 16.65
C GLU A 61 -1.76 12.45 16.05
N GLU A 62 -1.18 11.28 15.76
CA GLU A 62 0.13 11.20 15.12
C GLU A 62 0.09 11.73 13.67
N PHE A 63 -1.02 11.50 12.97
CA PHE A 63 -1.24 12.09 11.63
C PHE A 63 -1.32 13.61 11.68
N GLU A 64 -2.02 14.18 12.66
CA GLU A 64 -2.10 15.62 12.87
C GLU A 64 -0.73 16.23 13.19
N GLU A 65 0.03 15.60 14.11
CA GLU A 65 1.39 16.00 14.44
C GLU A 65 2.30 16.02 13.20
N LEU A 66 2.22 14.95 12.38
CA LEU A 66 2.99 14.87 11.14
C LEU A 66 2.67 16.03 10.19
N ASN A 67 1.38 16.34 10.00
CA ASN A 67 0.97 17.45 9.15
C ASN A 67 1.42 18.82 9.72
N ASN A 68 1.30 19.02 11.01
CA ASN A 68 1.77 20.24 11.67
C ASN A 68 3.29 20.41 11.50
N ASN A 69 4.06 19.34 11.60
CA ASN A 69 5.51 19.39 11.36
C ASN A 69 5.83 19.75 9.90
N VAL A 70 5.10 19.17 8.93
CA VAL A 70 5.25 19.54 7.51
C VAL A 70 4.95 21.01 7.25
N LEU A 71 3.90 21.54 7.89
CA LEU A 71 3.49 22.94 7.68
C LEU A 71 4.41 23.95 8.37
N ASN A 72 5.10 23.57 9.45
CA ASN A 72 5.86 24.49 10.28
C ASN A 72 7.39 24.34 10.16
N ASP A 73 7.90 23.30 9.51
CA ASP A 73 9.34 23.06 9.32
C ASP A 73 9.78 23.29 7.87
N SER A 74 10.50 24.40 7.67
CA SER A 74 11.01 24.77 6.35
C SER A 74 12.00 23.76 5.76
N SER A 75 12.68 22.97 6.59
CA SER A 75 13.59 21.92 6.12
C SER A 75 12.82 20.73 5.55
N ILE A 76 11.68 20.38 6.13
CA ILE A 76 10.77 19.36 5.62
C ILE A 76 10.12 19.84 4.33
N GLN A 77 9.64 21.09 4.30
CA GLN A 77 9.05 21.70 3.11
C GLN A 77 10.05 21.70 1.94
N LYS A 78 11.28 22.12 2.19
CA LYS A 78 12.33 22.11 1.17
C LYS A 78 12.56 20.70 0.62
N ARG A 79 12.70 19.67 1.47
CA ARG A 79 12.88 18.28 1.04
C ARG A 79 11.69 17.77 0.20
N GLN A 80 10.46 18.14 0.56
CA GLN A 80 9.29 17.79 -0.23
C GLN A 80 9.33 18.44 -1.61
N THR A 81 9.62 19.75 -1.67
CA THR A 81 9.79 20.47 -2.93
C THR A 81 10.87 19.83 -3.81
N ASP A 82 12.03 19.56 -3.24
CA ASP A 82 13.14 18.92 -3.96
C ASP A 82 12.74 17.54 -4.55
N MET A 83 11.94 16.74 -3.79
CA MET A 83 11.39 15.47 -4.30
C MET A 83 10.32 15.67 -5.37
N GLU A 84 9.46 16.68 -5.23
CA GLU A 84 8.43 16.99 -6.24
C GLU A 84 9.04 17.44 -7.56
N GLU A 85 10.18 18.13 -7.53
CA GLU A 85 10.92 18.49 -8.74
C GLU A 85 11.40 17.27 -9.53
N LEU A 86 11.55 16.10 -8.89
CA LEU A 86 11.89 14.84 -9.54
C LEU A 86 10.67 14.12 -10.14
N CYS A 87 9.44 14.62 -9.88
CA CYS A 87 8.19 13.99 -10.28
C CYS A 87 7.59 14.65 -11.52
N ILE A 88 6.83 13.86 -12.30
CA ILE A 88 6.07 14.36 -13.47
C ILE A 88 4.88 15.21 -13.01
N LYS A 89 4.30 14.88 -11.86
CA LYS A 89 3.11 15.52 -11.28
C LYS A 89 3.17 15.49 -9.77
N THR A 90 2.33 16.28 -9.14
CA THR A 90 2.12 16.27 -7.68
C THR A 90 1.85 14.85 -7.18
N PRO A 91 2.49 14.43 -6.08
CA PRO A 91 2.26 13.13 -5.46
C PRO A 91 0.80 12.90 -5.07
N THR A 92 0.35 11.66 -5.17
CA THR A 92 -0.93 11.25 -4.60
C THR A 92 -0.70 10.83 -3.15
N ILE A 93 -1.50 11.40 -2.24
CA ILE A 93 -1.44 11.11 -0.81
C ILE A 93 -2.73 10.39 -0.41
N GLU A 94 -2.59 9.25 0.23
CA GLU A 94 -3.71 8.43 0.71
C GLU A 94 -3.53 8.11 2.19
N VAL A 95 -4.62 8.22 2.95
CA VAL A 95 -4.69 7.76 4.35
C VAL A 95 -5.65 6.59 4.42
N LEU A 96 -5.16 5.47 4.93
CA LEU A 96 -5.92 4.24 5.02
C LEU A 96 -6.03 3.78 6.47
N ASN A 97 -7.25 3.49 6.90
CA ASN A 97 -7.49 2.76 8.15
C ASN A 97 -7.09 1.30 7.96
N VAL A 98 -6.31 0.76 8.89
CA VAL A 98 -6.00 -0.66 8.94
C VAL A 98 -7.16 -1.37 9.64
N ILE A 99 -7.94 -2.12 8.88
CA ILE A 99 -9.07 -2.91 9.41
C ILE A 99 -8.54 -4.19 10.05
N GLU A 100 -7.64 -4.88 9.35
CA GLU A 100 -7.02 -6.10 9.84
C GLU A 100 -5.62 -6.25 9.25
N ARG A 101 -4.67 -6.72 10.06
CA ARG A 101 -3.25 -6.79 9.68
C ARG A 101 -2.88 -8.13 9.08
N GLY A 102 -2.01 -8.09 8.10
CA GLY A 102 -1.39 -9.27 7.52
C GLY A 102 -0.26 -9.83 8.36
N ASP A 103 0.00 -11.11 8.15
CA ASP A 103 0.99 -11.86 8.93
C ASP A 103 2.45 -11.48 8.56
N HIS A 104 2.71 -10.97 7.34
CA HIS A 104 4.08 -10.88 6.79
C HIS A 104 4.59 -9.52 6.34
N ILE A 105 3.76 -8.47 6.31
CA ILE A 105 4.12 -7.23 5.60
C ILE A 105 5.37 -6.53 6.17
N LEU A 106 5.76 -6.82 7.38
CA LEU A 106 6.88 -6.16 8.05
C LEU A 106 7.89 -7.14 8.68
N SER A 107 7.87 -8.40 8.26
CA SER A 107 9.01 -9.27 8.56
C SER A 107 10.20 -8.77 7.74
N GLY A 108 11.40 -8.69 8.31
CA GLY A 108 12.61 -8.27 7.58
C GLY A 108 12.95 -9.15 6.37
N LYS A 109 12.18 -10.21 6.13
CA LYS A 109 12.29 -11.13 5.00
C LYS A 109 11.42 -10.74 3.81
N THR A 110 10.36 -9.94 4.02
CA THR A 110 9.46 -9.52 2.95
C THR A 110 10.18 -8.63 1.97
N GLN A 111 10.26 -9.07 0.71
CA GLN A 111 10.93 -8.34 -0.37
C GLN A 111 9.96 -7.83 -1.43
N PHE A 112 8.80 -8.47 -1.54
CA PHE A 112 7.79 -8.14 -2.55
C PHE A 112 6.44 -7.96 -1.91
N MET A 113 5.58 -7.17 -2.56
CA MET A 113 4.20 -6.98 -2.16
C MET A 113 3.28 -7.06 -3.36
N ARG A 114 2.09 -7.63 -3.13
CA ARG A 114 0.95 -7.43 -4.02
C ARG A 114 -0.07 -6.54 -3.32
N ARG A 115 -0.54 -5.53 -4.02
CA ARG A 115 -1.64 -4.66 -3.61
C ARG A 115 -2.79 -4.81 -4.57
N ASN A 116 -3.94 -5.18 -4.07
CA ASN A 116 -5.18 -5.20 -4.82
C ASN A 116 -6.04 -4.03 -4.32
N PHE A 117 -6.44 -3.18 -5.26
CA PHE A 117 -7.34 -2.04 -5.06
C PHE A 117 -8.71 -2.50 -5.54
N LEU A 118 -9.64 -2.63 -4.61
CA LEU A 118 -10.99 -3.12 -4.85
C LEU A 118 -11.95 -1.95 -4.68
N TYR A 119 -12.56 -1.52 -5.76
CA TYR A 119 -13.53 -0.43 -5.76
C TYR A 119 -14.92 -1.03 -5.57
N ALA A 120 -15.46 -0.91 -4.36
CA ALA A 120 -16.79 -1.39 -4.04
C ALA A 120 -17.85 -0.67 -4.87
N LYS A 121 -18.98 -1.31 -5.08
CA LYS A 121 -20.19 -0.61 -5.53
C LYS A 121 -20.62 0.37 -4.44
N ARG A 122 -21.21 1.48 -4.87
CA ARG A 122 -21.61 2.54 -3.95
C ARG A 122 -22.51 2.01 -2.84
N GLY A 123 -22.06 2.13 -1.60
CA GLY A 123 -22.76 1.64 -0.41
C GLY A 123 -22.38 0.22 0.03
N ASP A 124 -21.64 -0.55 -0.80
CA ASP A 124 -21.31 -1.95 -0.52
C ASP A 124 -19.94 -2.14 0.13
N SER A 125 -19.21 -1.05 0.44
CA SER A 125 -17.86 -1.14 0.99
C SER A 125 -17.79 -1.89 2.34
N ALA A 126 -18.81 -1.81 3.18
CA ALA A 126 -18.88 -2.56 4.43
C ALA A 126 -19.02 -4.08 4.17
N GLY A 127 -19.93 -4.48 3.30
CA GLY A 127 -20.10 -5.89 2.90
C GLY A 127 -18.87 -6.46 2.20
N LEU A 128 -18.16 -5.63 1.41
CA LEU A 128 -16.89 -6.03 0.82
C LEU A 128 -15.83 -6.29 1.89
N VAL A 129 -15.71 -5.43 2.90
CA VAL A 129 -14.78 -5.63 4.02
C VAL A 129 -15.12 -6.91 4.78
N GLU A 130 -16.38 -7.16 5.11
CA GLU A 130 -16.81 -8.39 5.79
C GLU A 130 -16.44 -9.64 4.98
N THR A 131 -16.75 -9.66 3.67
CA THR A 131 -16.38 -10.76 2.78
C THR A 131 -14.87 -11.00 2.75
N LEU A 132 -14.07 -9.93 2.72
CA LEU A 132 -12.62 -10.03 2.71
C LEU A 132 -12.05 -10.53 4.05
N LEU A 133 -12.68 -10.17 5.17
CA LEU A 133 -12.32 -10.69 6.50
C LEU A 133 -12.62 -12.19 6.62
N GLU A 134 -13.78 -12.64 6.15
CA GLU A 134 -14.13 -14.06 6.09
C GLU A 134 -13.14 -14.84 5.22
N TRP A 135 -12.83 -14.32 4.02
CA TRP A 135 -11.86 -14.93 3.12
C TRP A 135 -10.47 -15.02 3.77
N ARG A 136 -10.02 -13.92 4.36
CA ARG A 136 -8.75 -13.87 5.10
C ARG A 136 -8.70 -14.93 6.20
N ASN A 137 -9.78 -15.10 6.96
CA ASN A 137 -9.85 -16.07 8.06
C ASN A 137 -9.86 -17.52 7.55
N ALA A 138 -10.33 -17.77 6.34
CA ALA A 138 -10.22 -19.07 5.67
C ALA A 138 -8.81 -19.38 5.12
N MET A 139 -7.93 -18.36 5.04
CA MET A 139 -6.53 -18.57 4.61
C MET A 139 -5.69 -19.15 5.74
N PRO A 140 -4.67 -19.95 5.40
CA PRO A 140 -3.71 -20.45 6.37
C PRO A 140 -3.03 -19.31 7.14
N GLU A 141 -2.74 -19.55 8.41
CA GLU A 141 -1.88 -18.67 9.19
C GLU A 141 -0.53 -18.50 8.48
N GLY A 142 0.03 -17.30 8.57
CA GLY A 142 1.24 -16.95 7.84
C GLY A 142 1.01 -16.48 6.40
N LYS A 143 -0.20 -16.59 5.84
CA LYS A 143 -0.53 -16.13 4.47
C LYS A 143 -1.62 -15.05 4.42
N ARG A 144 -2.08 -14.60 5.58
CA ARG A 144 -3.20 -13.67 5.69
C ARG A 144 -2.80 -12.26 5.28
N PRO A 145 -3.52 -11.62 4.35
CA PRO A 145 -3.21 -10.26 3.90
C PRO A 145 -3.66 -9.20 4.92
N THR A 146 -3.12 -8.00 4.80
CA THR A 146 -3.66 -6.79 5.42
C THR A 146 -4.86 -6.30 4.64
N ILE A 147 -5.95 -5.95 5.35
CA ILE A 147 -7.12 -5.30 4.80
C ILE A 147 -7.16 -3.87 5.30
N GLN A 148 -7.31 -2.92 4.39
CA GLN A 148 -7.34 -1.49 4.66
C GLN A 148 -8.49 -0.84 3.92
N ARG A 149 -9.04 0.23 4.51
CA ARG A 149 -10.07 1.06 3.87
C ARG A 149 -9.60 2.50 3.79
N GLN A 150 -9.89 3.16 2.69
CA GLN A 150 -9.54 4.56 2.52
C GLN A 150 -10.37 5.45 3.46
N SER A 151 -9.69 6.42 4.09
CA SER A 151 -10.31 7.34 5.08
C SER A 151 -10.73 8.66 4.45
N SER A 152 -10.15 9.01 3.29
CA SER A 152 -10.44 10.22 2.55
C SER A 152 -10.28 9.97 1.06
N GLY A 153 -10.97 10.71 0.21
CA GLY A 153 -11.00 10.51 -1.24
C GLY A 153 -12.06 9.49 -1.65
N ASP A 154 -11.68 8.39 -2.28
CA ASP A 154 -12.61 7.34 -2.68
C ASP A 154 -12.95 6.41 -1.50
N LEU A 155 -14.03 6.68 -0.80
CA LEU A 155 -14.47 5.93 0.37
C LEU A 155 -14.96 4.51 0.05
N ASP A 156 -15.18 4.19 -1.21
CA ASP A 156 -15.53 2.85 -1.68
C ASP A 156 -14.29 2.00 -1.99
N LEU A 157 -13.09 2.57 -1.85
CA LEU A 157 -11.83 1.83 -2.03
C LEU A 157 -11.48 1.01 -0.80
N VAL A 158 -11.39 -0.31 -1.00
CA VAL A 158 -10.80 -1.27 -0.05
C VAL A 158 -9.51 -1.82 -0.65
N ARG A 159 -8.44 -1.84 0.13
CA ARG A 159 -7.13 -2.34 -0.29
C ARG A 159 -6.77 -3.61 0.45
N VAL A 160 -6.33 -4.61 -0.30
CA VAL A 160 -5.77 -5.87 0.22
C VAL A 160 -4.29 -5.93 -0.13
N THR A 161 -3.43 -6.06 0.88
CA THR A 161 -1.98 -6.07 0.70
C THR A 161 -1.38 -7.34 1.30
N ALA A 162 -0.63 -8.09 0.50
CA ALA A 162 0.11 -9.28 0.94
C ALA A 162 1.61 -9.11 0.67
N GLY A 163 2.45 -9.59 1.59
CA GLY A 163 3.90 -9.58 1.49
C GLY A 163 4.45 -10.95 1.13
N PHE A 164 5.61 -11.00 0.43
CA PHE A 164 6.25 -12.23 -0.07
C PHE A 164 7.76 -12.11 0.01
N GLU A 165 8.44 -13.24 0.21
CA GLU A 165 9.91 -13.29 0.22
C GLU A 165 10.49 -13.31 -1.21
N SER A 166 9.77 -13.90 -2.16
CA SER A 166 10.18 -13.99 -3.57
C SER A 166 9.05 -13.66 -4.55
N VAL A 167 9.40 -13.44 -5.83
CA VAL A 167 8.43 -13.29 -6.91
C VAL A 167 7.70 -14.62 -7.15
N ASN A 168 8.38 -15.76 -6.99
CA ASN A 168 7.75 -17.07 -7.17
C ASN A 168 6.63 -17.27 -6.15
N ASP A 169 6.89 -17.00 -4.86
CA ASP A 169 5.87 -17.10 -3.80
C ASP A 169 4.67 -16.18 -4.10
N LEU A 170 4.94 -14.97 -4.61
CA LEU A 170 3.89 -14.04 -5.01
C LEU A 170 3.04 -14.60 -6.15
N MET A 171 3.68 -15.20 -7.16
CA MET A 171 2.97 -15.76 -8.32
C MET A 171 2.19 -17.02 -7.96
N GLU A 172 2.77 -17.92 -7.15
CA GLU A 172 2.10 -19.12 -6.64
C GLU A 172 0.88 -18.77 -5.78
N ALA A 173 1.03 -17.84 -4.83
CA ALA A 173 -0.09 -17.37 -4.01
C ALA A 173 -1.18 -16.69 -4.86
N SER A 174 -0.80 -15.95 -5.90
CA SER A 174 -1.76 -15.33 -6.82
C SER A 174 -2.53 -16.37 -7.63
N ALA A 175 -1.85 -17.43 -8.06
CA ALA A 175 -2.48 -18.55 -8.76
C ALA A 175 -3.42 -19.34 -7.83
N ASP A 176 -3.01 -19.62 -6.58
CA ASP A 176 -3.85 -20.29 -5.58
C ASP A 176 -5.10 -19.49 -5.28
N VAL A 177 -4.97 -18.18 -4.98
CA VAL A 177 -6.10 -17.27 -4.76
C VAL A 177 -7.06 -17.27 -5.97
N GLY A 178 -6.53 -17.36 -7.19
CA GLY A 178 -7.31 -17.34 -8.43
C GLY A 178 -8.04 -18.66 -8.74
N SER A 179 -7.44 -19.81 -8.41
CA SER A 179 -7.89 -21.12 -8.88
C SER A 179 -8.41 -22.06 -7.78
N ASN A 180 -8.04 -21.85 -6.52
CA ASN A 180 -8.42 -22.76 -5.43
C ASN A 180 -9.95 -22.80 -5.25
N PRO A 181 -10.57 -24.00 -5.37
CA PRO A 181 -12.03 -24.15 -5.21
C PRO A 181 -12.53 -23.69 -3.86
N ALA A 182 -11.73 -23.84 -2.77
CA ALA A 182 -12.09 -23.39 -1.42
C ALA A 182 -12.38 -21.88 -1.34
N TYR A 183 -11.82 -21.09 -2.26
CA TYR A 183 -12.02 -19.64 -2.31
C TYR A 183 -13.08 -19.19 -3.34
N SER A 184 -13.73 -20.10 -4.04
CA SER A 184 -14.64 -19.73 -5.15
C SER A 184 -15.81 -18.88 -4.69
N GLN A 185 -16.40 -19.19 -3.55
CA GLN A 185 -17.51 -18.42 -2.98
C GLN A 185 -17.11 -16.96 -2.67
N TYR A 186 -15.91 -16.75 -2.11
CA TYR A 186 -15.41 -15.41 -1.79
C TYR A 186 -15.11 -14.59 -3.05
N ARG A 187 -14.52 -15.23 -4.07
CA ARG A 187 -14.30 -14.58 -5.37
C ARG A 187 -15.60 -14.11 -6.00
N GLU A 188 -16.64 -14.93 -5.98
CA GLU A 188 -17.95 -14.56 -6.52
C GLU A 188 -18.60 -13.44 -5.71
N GLN A 189 -18.48 -13.46 -4.38
CA GLN A 189 -18.99 -12.37 -3.54
C GLN A 189 -18.24 -11.07 -3.81
N VAL A 190 -16.89 -11.08 -3.83
CA VAL A 190 -16.07 -9.90 -4.15
C VAL A 190 -16.45 -9.35 -5.52
N LYS A 191 -16.61 -10.20 -6.54
CA LYS A 191 -17.06 -9.78 -7.89
C LYS A 191 -18.43 -9.10 -7.89
N ARG A 192 -19.36 -9.57 -7.06
CA ARG A 192 -20.70 -8.95 -6.92
C ARG A 192 -20.65 -7.58 -6.25
N LEU A 193 -19.75 -7.42 -5.27
CA LEU A 193 -19.65 -6.21 -4.44
C LEU A 193 -18.72 -5.14 -5.04
N THR A 194 -17.94 -5.45 -6.08
CA THR A 194 -17.00 -4.51 -6.69
C THR A 194 -17.43 -4.06 -8.09
N ASN A 195 -17.11 -2.80 -8.41
CA ASN A 195 -17.17 -2.26 -9.77
C ASN A 195 -15.92 -2.61 -10.57
N SER A 196 -14.77 -2.59 -9.89
CA SER A 196 -13.47 -2.89 -10.50
C SER A 196 -12.47 -3.37 -9.46
N ALA A 197 -11.47 -4.09 -9.92
CA ALA A 197 -10.34 -4.54 -9.12
C ALA A 197 -9.05 -4.38 -9.94
N ILE A 198 -8.04 -3.75 -9.34
CA ILE A 198 -6.74 -3.52 -9.98
C ILE A 198 -5.66 -4.06 -9.05
N GLY A 199 -4.77 -4.91 -9.57
CA GLY A 199 -3.66 -5.47 -8.82
C GLY A 199 -2.31 -4.93 -9.30
N PHE A 200 -1.44 -4.56 -8.35
CA PHE A 200 -0.06 -4.16 -8.61
C PHE A 200 0.91 -5.00 -7.80
N ASN A 201 2.05 -5.30 -8.40
CA ASN A 201 3.16 -5.94 -7.73
C ASN A 201 4.28 -4.91 -7.50
N TYR A 202 4.86 -4.93 -6.31
CA TYR A 202 5.91 -4.01 -5.89
C TYR A 202 7.13 -4.77 -5.39
N LYS A 203 8.31 -4.21 -5.65
CA LYS A 203 9.55 -4.56 -4.94
C LYS A 203 9.73 -3.60 -3.78
N ILE A 204 9.94 -4.12 -2.58
CA ILE A 204 10.34 -3.32 -1.43
C ILE A 204 11.84 -3.03 -1.60
N VAL A 205 12.20 -1.75 -1.62
CA VAL A 205 13.58 -1.30 -1.76
C VAL A 205 14.16 -0.80 -0.44
N HIS A 206 13.30 -0.49 0.54
CA HIS A 206 13.71 -0.11 1.88
C HIS A 206 12.62 -0.42 2.91
N LEU A 207 13.03 -0.90 4.09
CA LEU A 207 12.19 -1.06 5.29
C LEU A 207 12.83 -0.25 6.41
N ASN A 208 12.05 0.55 7.13
CA ASN A 208 12.46 1.33 8.27
C ASN A 208 11.74 0.85 9.53
N GLY A 209 12.47 0.54 10.58
CA GLY A 209 11.92 0.26 11.90
C GLY A 209 11.15 -1.06 11.99
N GLY A 210 11.81 -2.17 11.66
CA GLY A 210 11.37 -3.52 12.02
C GLY A 210 11.70 -3.83 13.49
#